data_4599e3bf6dd718708d13767f7a68ee50
#
_entry.id   4599e3bf6dd718708d13767f7a68ee50
#
_cell.length_a   1.000
_cell.length_b   1.000
_cell.length_c   1.000
_cell.angle_alpha   90.00
_cell.angle_beta   90.00
_cell.angle_gamma   90.00
#
_symmetry.space_group_name_H-M   'P 1'
#
loop_
_entity.id
_entity.type
_entity.pdbx_description
1 polymer ?
#
loop_
_entity_poly.entity_id
_entity_poly.type
_entity_poly.pdbx_seq_one_letter_code
_entity_poly.pdbx_strand_id
1 'polypeptide(L)'
;MRIVFGICSWGLGHASRSLPIIRRFIQEGDEVTVVSFGSALDLLRRELGESAHFVELADYRPPSTLNPKKLALNTFLSAPQYLMAMQREHRYLEKLRMNGKIDTIFSDNRFGFYSVRAPSYFMTHQLRLMNPLFLRSLESGSEMFNRWFLDRCAGVLVPDFRENGLAGRLAHELSVLEEENLSYIGVLSDFKCLPIQEDLDVFISVSGFEPQRSAFEQLVLAQLDSLEGNNAVSLGRHAETETRGNSRIQGFSVKAERERLLSRAKIVIARSGYSTLMDLCALQKKGLLIPTPGQTEQEYLAAYHMSRENYYCVPERELCIRDQLASALTFNPPKLQHTVERAVENAVGVVTETTRLD
;
A
#
# COMPACT_ATOMS: atom_id res chain seq x y z
N MET A 1 24.80 6.50 -6.89
CA MET A 1 23.89 7.00 -7.96
C MET A 1 23.06 8.14 -7.42
N ARG A 2 22.45 8.95 -8.31
CA ARG A 2 21.42 9.94 -7.95
C ARG A 2 20.07 9.43 -8.38
N ILE A 3 19.25 9.07 -7.40
CA ILE A 3 17.97 8.39 -7.62
C ILE A 3 16.84 9.34 -7.22
N VAL A 4 15.84 9.47 -8.10
CA VAL A 4 14.60 10.20 -7.80
C VAL A 4 13.47 9.22 -7.58
N PHE A 5 12.91 9.22 -6.37
CA PHE A 5 11.74 8.44 -5.99
C PHE A 5 10.47 9.28 -6.13
N GLY A 6 9.56 8.88 -7.00
CA GLY A 6 8.21 9.42 -7.10
C GLY A 6 7.23 8.53 -6.34
N ILE A 7 6.77 8.96 -5.17
CA ILE A 7 5.92 8.15 -4.30
C ILE A 7 4.49 8.68 -4.33
N CYS A 8 3.53 7.82 -4.67
CA CYS A 8 2.10 8.14 -4.67
C CYS A 8 1.63 8.54 -3.26
N SER A 9 0.84 9.61 -3.18
CA SER A 9 0.36 10.17 -1.92
C SER A 9 -1.01 9.63 -1.48
N TRP A 10 -1.51 8.58 -2.13
CA TRP A 10 -2.78 7.97 -1.79
C TRP A 10 -2.70 7.17 -0.49
N GLY A 11 -2.87 7.86 0.62
CA GLY A 11 -2.66 7.30 1.95
C GLY A 11 -1.17 7.09 2.28
N LEU A 12 -0.92 6.38 3.36
CA LEU A 12 0.45 6.14 3.85
C LEU A 12 1.08 4.85 3.29
N GLY A 13 0.29 3.99 2.64
CA GLY A 13 0.73 2.66 2.23
C GLY A 13 1.89 2.66 1.23
N HIS A 14 1.85 3.55 0.22
CA HIS A 14 2.93 3.71 -0.75
C HIS A 14 4.21 4.22 -0.09
N ALA A 15 4.09 5.24 0.75
CA ALA A 15 5.22 5.79 1.50
C ALA A 15 5.85 4.73 2.41
N SER A 16 5.03 4.02 3.19
CA SER A 16 5.48 2.99 4.12
C SER A 16 6.22 1.85 3.41
N ARG A 17 5.64 1.29 2.32
CA ARG A 17 6.26 0.18 1.59
C ARG A 17 7.54 0.56 0.85
N SER A 18 7.68 1.83 0.44
CA SER A 18 8.88 2.31 -0.26
C SER A 18 10.04 2.63 0.68
N LEU A 19 9.79 2.91 1.97
CA LEU A 19 10.82 3.25 2.95
C LEU A 19 11.96 2.22 3.05
N PRO A 20 11.72 0.91 3.10
CA PRO A 20 12.81 -0.08 3.17
C PRO A 20 13.74 -0.01 1.96
N ILE A 21 13.19 0.18 0.75
CA ILE A 21 13.97 0.31 -0.49
C ILE A 21 14.78 1.61 -0.47
N ILE A 22 14.15 2.74 -0.12
CA ILE A 22 14.82 4.05 -0.05
C ILE A 22 15.98 4.00 0.95
N ARG A 23 15.76 3.45 2.16
CA ARG A 23 16.80 3.31 3.18
C ARG A 23 17.98 2.46 2.69
N ARG A 24 17.71 1.42 1.90
CA ARG A 24 18.76 0.57 1.35
C ARG A 24 19.66 1.35 0.38
N PHE A 25 19.12 2.12 -0.54
CA PHE A 25 19.91 2.97 -1.44
C PHE A 25 20.71 4.02 -0.67
N ILE A 26 20.14 4.65 0.34
CA ILE A 26 20.87 5.59 1.22
C ILE A 26 22.04 4.89 1.93
N GLN A 27 21.82 3.66 2.44
CA GLN A 27 22.87 2.86 3.10
C GLN A 27 24.00 2.46 2.12
N GLU A 28 23.72 2.30 0.84
CA GLU A 28 24.69 2.05 -0.21
C GLU A 28 25.46 3.31 -0.66
N GLY A 29 25.12 4.47 -0.08
CA GLY A 29 25.79 5.74 -0.36
C GLY A 29 25.20 6.50 -1.56
N ASP A 30 24.00 6.15 -1.98
CA ASP A 30 23.31 6.83 -3.07
C ASP A 30 22.67 8.15 -2.61
N GLU A 31 22.67 9.14 -3.49
CA GLU A 31 21.98 10.40 -3.27
C GLU A 31 20.50 10.25 -3.66
N VAL A 32 19.61 10.37 -2.68
CA VAL A 32 18.20 10.13 -2.86
C VAL A 32 17.38 11.42 -2.79
N THR A 33 16.57 11.64 -3.83
CA THR A 33 15.52 12.68 -3.83
C THR A 33 14.14 12.02 -3.81
N VAL A 34 13.32 12.38 -2.83
CA VAL A 34 11.96 11.85 -2.67
C VAL A 34 10.94 12.92 -3.06
N VAL A 35 10.08 12.59 -3.99
CA VAL A 35 9.00 13.45 -4.48
C VAL A 35 7.66 12.82 -4.10
N SER A 36 6.89 13.52 -3.26
CA SER A 36 5.56 13.09 -2.82
C SER A 36 4.71 14.30 -2.41
N PHE A 37 3.59 14.08 -1.73
CA PHE A 37 2.69 15.15 -1.30
C PHE A 37 1.98 14.82 0.02
N GLY A 38 1.64 15.87 0.80
CA GLY A 38 0.81 15.77 2.01
C GLY A 38 1.35 14.78 3.04
N SER A 39 0.46 14.02 3.69
CA SER A 39 0.81 13.10 4.79
C SER A 39 1.81 12.01 4.41
N ALA A 40 1.85 11.59 3.15
CA ALA A 40 2.86 10.65 2.67
C ALA A 40 4.25 11.28 2.68
N LEU A 41 4.38 12.52 2.22
CA LEU A 41 5.64 13.27 2.27
C LEU A 41 6.06 13.56 3.71
N ASP A 42 5.12 13.90 4.60
CA ASP A 42 5.42 14.16 6.02
C ASP A 42 5.93 12.89 6.73
N LEU A 43 5.35 11.72 6.40
CA LEU A 43 5.87 10.44 6.88
C LEU A 43 7.31 10.22 6.40
N LEU A 44 7.58 10.38 5.09
CA LEU A 44 8.90 10.17 4.51
C LEU A 44 9.94 11.12 5.09
N ARG A 45 9.61 12.41 5.28
CA ARG A 45 10.47 13.40 5.94
C ARG A 45 10.82 12.99 7.38
N ARG A 46 9.82 12.56 8.14
CA ARG A 46 10.02 12.12 9.53
C ARG A 46 10.92 10.88 9.63
N GLU A 47 10.74 9.92 8.73
CA GLU A 47 11.42 8.64 8.77
C GLU A 47 12.84 8.65 8.17
N LEU A 48 13.13 9.57 7.24
CA LEU A 48 14.41 9.67 6.56
C LEU A 48 15.26 10.86 7.04
N GLY A 49 14.64 11.87 7.67
CA GLY A 49 15.34 13.06 8.17
C GLY A 49 16.16 13.74 7.10
N GLU A 50 17.43 14.05 7.42
CA GLU A 50 18.36 14.72 6.51
C GLU A 50 19.06 13.77 5.52
N SER A 51 18.76 12.46 5.56
CA SER A 51 19.40 11.46 4.70
C SER A 51 18.88 11.48 3.26
N ALA A 52 17.85 12.27 2.95
CA ALA A 52 17.29 12.41 1.62
C ALA A 52 16.87 13.85 1.33
N HIS A 53 16.82 14.21 0.05
CA HIS A 53 16.23 15.46 -0.40
C HIS A 53 14.73 15.29 -0.61
N PHE A 54 13.92 16.29 -0.25
CA PHE A 54 12.47 16.20 -0.37
C PHE A 54 11.90 17.28 -1.26
N VAL A 55 11.01 16.87 -2.13
CA VAL A 55 10.28 17.78 -3.02
C VAL A 55 8.80 17.53 -2.87
N GLU A 56 8.06 18.61 -2.67
CA GLU A 56 6.61 18.57 -2.61
C GLU A 56 6.02 18.77 -4.00
N LEU A 57 5.36 17.73 -4.52
CA LEU A 57 4.65 17.76 -5.79
C LEU A 57 3.36 16.97 -5.66
N ALA A 58 2.23 17.67 -5.73
CA ALA A 58 0.93 17.03 -5.69
C ALA A 58 0.74 16.10 -6.88
N ASP A 59 0.31 14.89 -6.60
CA ASP A 59 -0.19 13.93 -7.60
C ASP A 59 -1.70 14.12 -7.85
N TYR A 60 -2.33 13.15 -8.45
CA TYR A 60 -3.78 13.15 -8.64
C TYR A 60 -4.49 12.70 -7.35
N ARG A 61 -5.67 13.27 -7.07
CA ARG A 61 -6.46 12.87 -5.90
C ARG A 61 -7.44 11.76 -6.29
N PRO A 62 -7.54 10.69 -5.50
CA PRO A 62 -8.58 9.69 -5.73
C PRO A 62 -9.95 10.31 -5.49
N PRO A 63 -10.97 9.97 -6.27
CA PRO A 63 -12.32 10.36 -5.97
C PRO A 63 -12.73 9.75 -4.62
N SER A 64 -13.41 10.52 -3.78
CA SER A 64 -13.91 10.06 -2.48
C SER A 64 -15.40 10.32 -2.35
N THR A 65 -16.17 9.30 -1.98
CA THR A 65 -17.61 9.38 -1.75
C THR A 65 -18.07 8.14 -0.97
N LEU A 66 -19.08 8.30 -0.12
CA LEU A 66 -19.72 7.17 0.56
C LEU A 66 -20.62 6.33 -0.37
N ASN A 67 -20.91 6.82 -1.56
CA ASN A 67 -21.77 6.11 -2.51
C ASN A 67 -20.93 5.31 -3.51
N PRO A 68 -20.93 3.96 -3.46
CA PRO A 68 -20.11 3.12 -4.33
C PRO A 68 -20.39 3.32 -5.82
N LYS A 69 -21.66 3.54 -6.22
CA LYS A 69 -22.02 3.77 -7.63
C LYS A 69 -21.48 5.11 -8.16
N LYS A 70 -21.49 6.15 -7.32
CA LYS A 70 -20.90 7.45 -7.66
C LYS A 70 -19.37 7.38 -7.70
N LEU A 71 -18.73 6.49 -6.96
CA LEU A 71 -17.27 6.34 -6.95
C LEU A 71 -16.77 5.93 -8.33
N ALA A 72 -17.37 4.92 -8.97
CA ALA A 72 -17.00 4.48 -10.32
C ALA A 72 -17.18 5.59 -11.36
N LEU A 73 -18.31 6.30 -11.30
CA LEU A 73 -18.57 7.43 -12.21
C LEU A 73 -17.57 8.57 -11.98
N ASN A 74 -17.30 8.94 -10.74
CA ASN A 74 -16.35 10.00 -10.41
C ASN A 74 -14.93 9.64 -10.85
N THR A 75 -14.54 8.37 -10.74
CA THR A 75 -13.24 7.89 -11.24
C THR A 75 -13.12 8.11 -12.75
N PHE A 76 -14.13 7.76 -13.49
CA PHE A 76 -14.16 7.99 -14.94
C PHE A 76 -14.12 9.48 -15.30
N LEU A 77 -14.94 10.30 -14.64
CA LEU A 77 -14.99 11.75 -14.87
C LEU A 77 -13.69 12.46 -14.45
N SER A 78 -12.89 11.86 -13.59
CA SER A 78 -11.59 12.40 -13.15
C SER A 78 -10.44 12.08 -14.12
N ALA A 79 -10.65 11.24 -15.13
CA ALA A 79 -9.60 10.84 -16.07
C ALA A 79 -8.81 12.02 -16.71
N PRO A 80 -9.45 13.14 -17.15
CA PRO A 80 -8.69 14.29 -17.65
C PRO A 80 -7.79 14.92 -16.60
N GLN A 81 -8.22 14.94 -15.33
CA GLN A 81 -7.41 15.47 -14.22
C GLN A 81 -6.18 14.58 -13.94
N TYR A 82 -6.34 13.26 -14.05
CA TYR A 82 -5.22 12.31 -13.95
C TYR A 82 -4.20 12.54 -15.05
N LEU A 83 -4.66 12.66 -16.30
CA LEU A 83 -3.75 12.93 -17.43
C LEU A 83 -3.01 14.25 -17.28
N MET A 84 -3.67 15.32 -16.82
CA MET A 84 -3.02 16.61 -16.55
C MET A 84 -1.99 16.50 -15.42
N ALA A 85 -2.29 15.74 -14.37
CA ALA A 85 -1.37 15.52 -13.26
C ALA A 85 -0.14 14.73 -13.73
N MET A 86 -0.33 13.64 -14.49
CA MET A 86 0.76 12.86 -15.10
C MET A 86 1.66 13.73 -15.98
N GLN A 87 1.08 14.59 -16.84
CA GLN A 87 1.86 15.51 -17.67
C GLN A 87 2.65 16.54 -16.84
N ARG A 88 2.06 17.06 -15.76
CA ARG A 88 2.74 17.98 -14.83
C ARG A 88 3.92 17.31 -14.14
N GLU A 89 3.73 16.08 -13.65
CA GLU A 89 4.78 15.27 -13.05
C GLU A 89 5.92 15.02 -14.02
N HIS A 90 5.60 14.59 -15.24
CA HIS A 90 6.59 14.32 -16.27
C HIS A 90 7.40 15.59 -16.63
N ARG A 91 6.73 16.72 -16.84
CA ARG A 91 7.42 18.00 -17.10
C ARG A 91 8.31 18.43 -15.94
N TYR A 92 7.86 18.21 -14.71
CA TYR A 92 8.66 18.51 -13.52
C TYR A 92 9.92 17.65 -13.46
N LEU A 93 9.76 16.35 -13.65
CA LEU A 93 10.87 15.39 -13.66
C LEU A 93 11.90 15.73 -14.75
N GLU A 94 11.44 16.06 -15.97
CA GLU A 94 12.35 16.45 -17.06
C GLU A 94 13.09 17.75 -16.75
N LYS A 95 12.46 18.74 -16.08
CA LYS A 95 13.16 19.94 -15.60
C LYS A 95 14.21 19.61 -14.54
N LEU A 96 13.87 18.74 -13.58
CA LEU A 96 14.80 18.30 -12.55
C LEU A 96 16.00 17.59 -13.17
N ARG A 97 15.78 16.74 -14.16
CA ARG A 97 16.81 16.05 -14.92
C ARG A 97 17.72 17.03 -15.69
N MET A 98 17.18 18.07 -16.32
CA MET A 98 17.94 19.08 -17.05
C MET A 98 18.84 19.91 -16.14
N ASN A 99 18.42 20.19 -14.92
CA ASN A 99 19.13 21.00 -13.94
C ASN A 99 20.16 20.22 -13.10
N GLY A 100 20.08 18.90 -13.12
CA GLY A 100 20.98 18.01 -12.38
C GLY A 100 21.20 16.71 -13.14
N LYS A 101 22.16 15.92 -12.70
CA LYS A 101 22.30 14.57 -13.22
C LYS A 101 21.39 13.66 -12.39
N ILE A 102 20.43 13.04 -13.01
CA ILE A 102 19.62 11.94 -12.46
C ILE A 102 20.12 10.69 -13.16
N ASP A 103 20.56 9.72 -12.38
CA ASP A 103 21.05 8.46 -12.90
C ASP A 103 19.89 7.47 -13.05
N THR A 104 18.91 7.50 -12.15
CA THR A 104 17.80 6.55 -12.12
C THR A 104 16.51 7.18 -11.54
N ILE A 105 15.37 6.73 -12.03
CA ILE A 105 14.04 7.12 -11.56
C ILE A 105 13.34 5.89 -11.04
N PHE A 106 12.79 6.00 -9.83
CA PHE A 106 11.95 4.97 -9.22
C PHE A 106 10.56 5.53 -8.94
N SER A 107 9.53 4.95 -9.51
CA SER A 107 8.15 5.37 -9.33
C SER A 107 7.35 4.32 -8.56
N ASP A 108 6.79 4.69 -7.41
CA ASP A 108 5.76 3.89 -6.77
C ASP A 108 4.38 4.46 -7.12
N ASN A 109 3.78 3.87 -8.16
CA ASN A 109 2.43 4.15 -8.65
C ASN A 109 2.19 5.62 -9.09
N ARG A 110 3.24 6.35 -9.54
CA ARG A 110 3.14 7.69 -10.14
C ARG A 110 3.44 7.62 -11.63
N PHE A 111 2.41 7.58 -12.45
CA PHE A 111 2.51 7.38 -13.90
C PHE A 111 3.19 8.51 -14.66
N GLY A 112 3.38 9.69 -14.07
CA GLY A 112 4.15 10.79 -14.66
C GLY A 112 5.65 10.69 -14.40
N PHE A 113 6.10 9.78 -13.52
CA PHE A 113 7.50 9.64 -13.13
C PHE A 113 8.24 8.62 -13.99
N TYR A 114 8.56 9.00 -15.22
CA TYR A 114 9.43 8.25 -16.13
C TYR A 114 10.20 9.21 -17.05
N SER A 115 11.31 8.76 -17.62
CA SER A 115 12.06 9.48 -18.63
C SER A 115 12.59 8.48 -19.68
N VAL A 116 12.56 8.88 -20.94
CA VAL A 116 13.19 8.09 -22.02
C VAL A 116 14.72 8.25 -22.08
N ARG A 117 15.28 9.11 -21.20
CA ARG A 117 16.70 9.47 -21.17
C ARG A 117 17.40 9.06 -19.89
N ALA A 118 16.70 8.41 -18.97
CA ALA A 118 17.22 7.82 -17.76
C ALA A 118 16.42 6.55 -17.45
N PRO A 119 17.05 5.46 -17.03
CA PRO A 119 16.34 4.24 -16.67
C PRO A 119 15.29 4.55 -15.61
N SER A 120 14.06 4.12 -15.88
CA SER A 120 12.90 4.39 -15.04
C SER A 120 12.27 3.07 -14.62
N TYR A 121 12.07 2.89 -13.34
CA TYR A 121 11.51 1.68 -12.75
C TYR A 121 10.15 2.01 -12.14
N PHE A 122 9.18 1.17 -12.41
CA PHE A 122 7.81 1.36 -11.94
C PHE A 122 7.40 0.23 -11.01
N MET A 123 7.01 0.57 -9.80
CA MET A 123 6.52 -0.39 -8.82
C MET A 123 5.01 -0.29 -8.67
N THR A 124 4.30 -1.39 -8.88
CA THR A 124 2.86 -1.50 -8.66
C THR A 124 2.43 -2.94 -8.42
N HIS A 125 1.41 -3.13 -7.60
CA HIS A 125 0.69 -4.40 -7.42
C HIS A 125 -0.61 -4.45 -8.23
N GLN A 126 -0.93 -3.36 -8.94
CA GLN A 126 -2.20 -3.20 -9.65
C GLN A 126 -1.94 -3.05 -11.15
N LEU A 127 -1.57 -4.15 -11.78
CA LEU A 127 -1.37 -4.25 -13.23
C LEU A 127 -2.68 -4.36 -14.00
N ARG A 128 -3.75 -4.75 -13.31
CA ARG A 128 -5.13 -4.81 -13.77
C ARG A 128 -6.03 -4.07 -12.81
N LEU A 129 -6.94 -3.25 -13.31
CA LEU A 129 -7.98 -2.60 -12.51
C LEU A 129 -9.22 -3.49 -12.47
N MET A 130 -9.67 -3.85 -11.28
CA MET A 130 -10.96 -4.52 -11.12
C MET A 130 -12.08 -3.52 -11.35
N ASN A 131 -13.02 -3.86 -12.23
CA ASN A 131 -14.18 -3.01 -12.47
C ASN A 131 -15.38 -3.46 -11.64
N PRO A 132 -16.27 -2.53 -11.24
CA PRO A 132 -17.40 -2.84 -10.36
C PRO A 132 -18.46 -3.76 -11.01
N LEU A 133 -18.39 -3.95 -12.33
CA LEU A 133 -19.30 -4.81 -13.08
C LEU A 133 -18.70 -6.19 -13.34
N PHE A 134 -17.45 -6.43 -12.90
CA PHE A 134 -16.70 -7.68 -13.10
C PHE A 134 -16.63 -8.13 -14.58
N LEU A 135 -16.67 -7.17 -15.51
CA LEU A 135 -16.57 -7.45 -16.94
C LEU A 135 -15.09 -7.61 -17.33
N ARG A 136 -14.68 -8.82 -17.61
CA ARG A 136 -13.27 -9.15 -17.96
C ARG A 136 -12.74 -8.35 -19.16
N SER A 137 -13.58 -8.03 -20.12
CA SER A 137 -13.18 -7.21 -21.28
C SER A 137 -12.73 -5.78 -20.92
N LEU A 138 -13.33 -5.18 -19.88
CA LEU A 138 -12.90 -3.87 -19.38
C LEU A 138 -11.60 -3.97 -18.56
N GLU A 139 -11.37 -5.09 -17.90
CA GLU A 139 -10.13 -5.38 -17.18
C GLU A 139 -8.95 -5.47 -18.16
N SER A 140 -9.11 -6.14 -19.30
CA SER A 140 -8.08 -6.21 -20.35
C SER A 140 -7.73 -4.84 -20.93
N GLY A 141 -8.71 -3.93 -21.03
CA GLY A 141 -8.45 -2.53 -21.42
C GLY A 141 -7.53 -1.80 -20.44
N SER A 142 -7.66 -2.06 -19.14
CA SER A 142 -6.76 -1.49 -18.13
C SER A 142 -5.34 -2.09 -18.19
N GLU A 143 -5.20 -3.37 -18.54
CA GLU A 143 -3.90 -3.99 -18.80
C GLU A 143 -3.24 -3.39 -20.05
N MET A 144 -4.00 -3.13 -21.13
CA MET A 144 -3.48 -2.48 -22.33
C MET A 144 -2.93 -1.08 -22.04
N PHE A 145 -3.64 -0.30 -21.23
CA PHE A 145 -3.15 1.01 -20.78
C PHE A 145 -1.86 0.87 -19.96
N ASN A 146 -1.84 -0.07 -19.01
CA ASN A 146 -0.65 -0.32 -18.22
C ASN A 146 0.51 -0.79 -19.12
N ARG A 147 0.30 -1.72 -20.04
CA ARG A 147 1.33 -2.16 -20.99
C ARG A 147 1.91 -0.98 -21.77
N TRP A 148 1.04 -0.16 -22.38
CA TRP A 148 1.45 1.03 -23.10
C TRP A 148 2.33 1.98 -22.28
N PHE A 149 2.06 2.10 -20.98
CA PHE A 149 2.86 2.91 -20.06
C PHE A 149 4.15 2.19 -19.66
N LEU A 150 4.06 0.94 -19.26
CA LEU A 150 5.16 0.14 -18.72
C LEU A 150 6.24 -0.14 -19.77
N ASP A 151 5.89 -0.21 -21.05
CA ASP A 151 6.85 -0.32 -22.17
C ASP A 151 7.85 0.87 -22.25
N ARG A 152 7.64 1.93 -21.45
CA ARG A 152 8.56 3.08 -21.31
C ARG A 152 9.51 2.95 -20.14
N CYS A 153 9.32 1.94 -19.32
CA CYS A 153 10.10 1.70 -18.12
C CYS A 153 11.21 0.67 -18.42
N ALA A 154 12.36 0.86 -17.82
CA ALA A 154 13.46 -0.10 -17.87
C ALA A 154 13.17 -1.38 -17.08
N GLY A 155 12.27 -1.31 -16.10
CA GLY A 155 11.83 -2.45 -15.32
C GLY A 155 10.51 -2.18 -14.57
N VAL A 156 9.76 -3.26 -14.35
CA VAL A 156 8.49 -3.23 -13.60
C VAL A 156 8.62 -4.15 -12.39
N LEU A 157 8.48 -3.57 -11.20
CA LEU A 157 8.57 -4.27 -9.94
C LEU A 157 7.17 -4.52 -9.40
N VAL A 158 6.87 -5.77 -9.08
CA VAL A 158 5.62 -6.17 -8.45
C VAL A 158 5.93 -6.54 -7.00
N PRO A 159 5.47 -5.75 -6.01
CA PRO A 159 5.69 -6.05 -4.60
C PRO A 159 4.74 -7.17 -4.14
N ASP A 160 4.97 -8.36 -4.67
CA ASP A 160 4.20 -9.59 -4.43
C ASP A 160 5.08 -10.82 -4.66
N PHE A 161 4.61 -11.99 -4.25
CA PHE A 161 5.22 -13.26 -4.60
C PHE A 161 4.79 -13.69 -6.01
N ARG A 162 5.69 -14.34 -6.75
CA ARG A 162 5.35 -14.86 -8.09
C ARG A 162 4.28 -15.96 -8.04
N GLU A 163 4.34 -16.80 -7.04
CA GLU A 163 3.36 -17.87 -6.80
C GLU A 163 2.54 -17.57 -5.55
N ASN A 164 1.25 -17.90 -5.59
CA ASN A 164 0.33 -17.65 -4.46
C ASN A 164 0.40 -16.22 -3.89
N GLY A 165 0.50 -15.24 -4.78
CA GLY A 165 0.63 -13.84 -4.43
C GLY A 165 -0.58 -13.28 -3.68
N LEU A 166 -0.35 -12.19 -2.96
CA LEU A 166 -1.39 -11.50 -2.18
C LEU A 166 -2.34 -10.70 -3.07
N ALA A 167 -1.86 -10.22 -4.22
CA ALA A 167 -2.63 -9.39 -5.13
C ALA A 167 -3.65 -10.17 -5.97
N GLY A 168 -3.48 -11.51 -6.08
CA GLY A 168 -4.32 -12.34 -6.94
C GLY A 168 -4.36 -11.77 -8.36
N ARG A 169 -5.53 -11.72 -8.99
CA ARG A 169 -5.70 -11.27 -10.38
C ARG A 169 -5.37 -9.78 -10.63
N LEU A 170 -5.11 -8.99 -9.59
CA LEU A 170 -4.60 -7.62 -9.77
C LEU A 170 -3.20 -7.60 -10.41
N ALA A 171 -2.37 -8.59 -10.10
CA ALA A 171 -0.98 -8.67 -10.58
C ALA A 171 -0.63 -10.03 -11.21
N HIS A 172 -1.56 -10.99 -11.25
CA HIS A 172 -1.36 -12.34 -11.80
C HIS A 172 -2.45 -12.70 -12.80
N GLU A 173 -2.27 -13.83 -13.50
CA GLU A 173 -3.21 -14.29 -14.53
C GLU A 173 -3.49 -13.20 -15.56
N LEU A 174 -2.46 -12.46 -15.94
CA LEU A 174 -2.56 -11.35 -16.87
C LEU A 174 -2.83 -11.87 -18.29
N SER A 175 -3.58 -11.10 -19.08
CA SER A 175 -3.97 -11.49 -20.44
C SER A 175 -3.25 -10.70 -21.52
N VAL A 176 -2.65 -9.57 -21.17
CA VAL A 176 -1.98 -8.65 -22.11
C VAL A 176 -0.52 -8.44 -21.74
N LEU A 177 -0.22 -8.35 -20.44
CA LEU A 177 1.14 -8.24 -19.93
C LEU A 177 1.77 -9.62 -19.80
N GLU A 178 3.00 -9.76 -20.25
CA GLU A 178 3.79 -10.98 -20.12
C GLU A 178 4.46 -11.00 -18.74
N GLU A 179 4.18 -12.01 -17.93
CA GLU A 179 4.70 -12.09 -16.56
C GLU A 179 6.22 -12.25 -16.50
N GLU A 180 6.86 -12.72 -17.59
CA GLU A 180 8.32 -12.79 -17.71
C GLU A 180 8.98 -11.42 -17.67
N ASN A 181 8.29 -10.37 -18.11
CA ASN A 181 8.78 -8.99 -18.10
C ASN A 181 8.54 -8.29 -16.76
N LEU A 182 7.99 -9.00 -15.77
CA LEU A 182 7.68 -8.48 -14.45
C LEU A 182 8.61 -9.07 -13.39
N SER A 183 9.17 -8.19 -12.55
CA SER A 183 10.01 -8.58 -11.42
C SER A 183 9.17 -8.69 -10.15
N TYR A 184 8.73 -9.89 -9.79
CA TYR A 184 8.06 -10.15 -8.52
C TYR A 184 9.11 -10.12 -7.41
N ILE A 185 9.14 -9.03 -6.64
CA ILE A 185 10.19 -8.78 -5.65
C ILE A 185 9.91 -9.38 -4.28
N GLY A 186 8.66 -9.78 -4.00
CA GLY A 186 8.17 -10.18 -2.69
C GLY A 186 7.46 -9.06 -1.96
N VAL A 187 6.92 -9.35 -0.77
CA VAL A 187 6.17 -8.38 0.03
C VAL A 187 7.09 -7.39 0.72
N LEU A 188 6.63 -6.15 0.80
CA LEU A 188 7.33 -5.05 1.45
C LEU A 188 6.58 -4.61 2.70
N SER A 189 7.28 -4.45 3.80
CA SER A 189 6.75 -3.84 5.03
C SER A 189 7.84 -3.02 5.70
N ASP A 190 7.48 -1.87 6.25
CA ASP A 190 8.37 -1.08 7.10
C ASP A 190 8.30 -1.52 8.58
N PHE A 191 7.39 -2.44 8.92
CA PHE A 191 7.25 -2.97 10.28
C PHE A 191 8.03 -4.24 10.49
N LYS A 192 8.55 -4.41 11.72
CA LYS A 192 9.25 -5.61 12.17
C LYS A 192 8.45 -6.30 13.27
N CYS A 193 8.46 -7.63 13.26
CA CYS A 193 7.94 -8.39 14.38
C CYS A 193 8.93 -8.31 15.55
N LEU A 194 8.50 -7.69 16.64
CA LEU A 194 9.32 -7.59 17.85
C LEU A 194 9.21 -8.88 18.67
N PRO A 195 10.28 -9.34 19.32
CA PRO A 195 10.26 -10.54 20.17
C PRO A 195 9.62 -10.24 21.54
N ILE A 196 8.35 -9.88 21.53
CA ILE A 196 7.56 -9.54 22.73
C ILE A 196 6.34 -10.43 22.83
N GLN A 197 5.77 -10.54 24.03
CA GLN A 197 4.60 -11.39 24.28
C GLN A 197 3.36 -10.88 23.54
N GLU A 198 2.59 -11.79 22.96
CA GLU A 198 1.26 -11.52 22.40
C GLU A 198 0.20 -11.46 23.52
N ASP A 199 0.15 -10.33 24.19
CA ASP A 199 -0.76 -10.07 25.33
C ASP A 199 -1.94 -9.15 24.97
N LEU A 200 -2.05 -8.75 23.71
CA LEU A 200 -3.13 -7.93 23.18
C LEU A 200 -4.06 -8.82 22.35
N ASP A 201 -5.31 -8.98 22.82
CA ASP A 201 -6.26 -9.85 22.13
C ASP A 201 -6.63 -9.30 20.74
N VAL A 202 -6.94 -8.00 20.66
CA VAL A 202 -7.29 -7.34 19.40
C VAL A 202 -6.56 -6.02 19.24
N PHE A 203 -5.97 -5.80 18.07
CA PHE A 203 -5.54 -4.48 17.64
C PHE A 203 -6.39 -3.99 16.47
N ILE A 204 -7.07 -2.86 16.64
CA ILE A 204 -7.89 -2.25 15.59
C ILE A 204 -7.14 -1.06 14.99
N SER A 205 -6.86 -1.13 13.70
CA SER A 205 -6.19 -0.08 12.95
C SER A 205 -7.16 0.61 12.00
N VAL A 206 -7.71 1.76 12.43
CA VAL A 206 -8.58 2.58 11.59
C VAL A 206 -7.72 3.36 10.60
N SER A 207 -8.01 3.21 9.31
CA SER A 207 -7.29 3.86 8.23
C SER A 207 -8.22 4.14 7.04
N GLY A 208 -7.74 4.87 6.05
CA GLY A 208 -8.48 5.19 4.83
C GLY A 208 -8.64 6.70 4.62
N PHE A 209 -9.34 7.06 3.55
CA PHE A 209 -9.67 8.45 3.22
C PHE A 209 -10.95 8.89 3.90
N GLU A 210 -11.08 10.21 4.08
CA GLU A 210 -12.38 10.77 4.47
C GLU A 210 -13.35 10.77 3.28
N PRO A 211 -14.63 10.50 3.53
CA PRO A 211 -15.31 10.28 4.81
C PRO A 211 -15.35 8.82 5.27
N GLN A 212 -14.82 7.86 4.49
CA GLN A 212 -14.90 6.42 4.77
C GLN A 212 -14.13 6.03 6.04
N ARG A 213 -13.01 6.72 6.33
CA ARG A 213 -12.26 6.52 7.58
C ARG A 213 -13.13 6.83 8.79
N SER A 214 -13.78 8.00 8.81
CA SER A 214 -14.64 8.40 9.92
C SER A 214 -15.87 7.49 10.08
N ALA A 215 -16.44 6.99 8.99
CA ALA A 215 -17.54 6.02 9.05
C ALA A 215 -17.07 4.71 9.70
N PHE A 216 -15.92 4.20 9.33
CA PHE A 216 -15.33 3.00 9.92
C PHE A 216 -14.97 3.21 11.40
N GLU A 217 -14.40 4.37 11.75
CA GLU A 217 -14.13 4.75 13.14
C GLU A 217 -15.40 4.67 14.00
N GLN A 218 -16.48 5.31 13.55
CA GLN A 218 -17.76 5.29 14.28
C GLN A 218 -18.29 3.86 14.47
N LEU A 219 -18.22 3.03 13.42
CA LEU A 219 -18.66 1.64 13.48
C LEU A 219 -17.86 0.82 14.48
N VAL A 220 -16.54 1.01 14.53
CA VAL A 220 -15.64 0.35 15.47
C VAL A 220 -15.92 0.82 16.90
N LEU A 221 -15.94 2.15 17.12
CA LEU A 221 -16.17 2.72 18.45
C LEU A 221 -17.50 2.29 19.07
N ALA A 222 -18.54 2.12 18.25
CA ALA A 222 -19.84 1.66 18.73
C ALA A 222 -19.83 0.21 19.27
N GLN A 223 -18.80 -0.59 18.93
CA GLN A 223 -18.72 -2.00 19.31
C GLN A 223 -17.73 -2.28 20.44
N LEU A 224 -16.93 -1.30 20.88
CA LEU A 224 -15.85 -1.52 21.86
C LEU A 224 -16.34 -2.00 23.22
N ASP A 225 -17.49 -1.53 23.69
CA ASP A 225 -18.06 -1.90 24.99
C ASP A 225 -18.45 -3.39 25.07
N SER A 226 -18.64 -4.03 23.90
CA SER A 226 -18.95 -5.46 23.79
C SER A 226 -17.72 -6.36 23.68
N LEU A 227 -16.52 -5.77 23.54
CA LEU A 227 -15.28 -6.53 23.40
C LEU A 227 -14.70 -6.90 24.77
N GLU A 228 -14.43 -8.18 24.94
CA GLU A 228 -13.70 -8.71 26.09
C GLU A 228 -12.20 -8.71 25.82
N GLY A 229 -11.41 -8.96 26.88
CA GLY A 229 -9.96 -9.07 26.79
C GLY A 229 -9.23 -7.72 26.74
N ASN A 230 -7.97 -7.75 26.35
CA ASN A 230 -7.09 -6.58 26.28
C ASN A 230 -7.04 -6.08 24.83
N ASN A 231 -7.58 -4.88 24.57
CA ASN A 231 -7.72 -4.37 23.21
C ASN A 231 -7.05 -3.01 23.02
N ALA A 232 -6.57 -2.72 21.81
CA ALA A 232 -6.08 -1.41 21.45
C ALA A 232 -6.68 -0.94 20.11
N VAL A 233 -6.92 0.37 20.00
CA VAL A 233 -7.45 1.01 18.80
C VAL A 233 -6.57 2.18 18.42
N SER A 234 -6.14 2.24 17.16
CA SER A 234 -5.48 3.39 16.56
C SER A 234 -6.43 4.04 15.56
N LEU A 235 -6.78 5.32 15.78
CA LEU A 235 -7.81 6.02 15.01
C LEU A 235 -7.33 6.58 13.67
N GLY A 236 -6.02 6.59 13.40
CA GLY A 236 -5.45 7.15 12.17
C GLY A 236 -5.69 8.66 11.99
N ARG A 237 -5.97 9.37 13.09
CA ARG A 237 -6.09 10.83 13.19
C ARG A 237 -5.51 11.33 14.51
N HIS A 238 -5.30 12.61 14.66
CA HIS A 238 -4.94 13.18 15.95
C HIS A 238 -6.09 13.03 16.94
N ALA A 239 -5.83 12.37 18.06
CA ALA A 239 -6.74 12.25 19.19
C ALA A 239 -5.93 12.03 20.46
N GLU A 240 -6.48 12.41 21.58
CA GLU A 240 -5.95 12.08 22.90
C GLU A 240 -6.14 10.59 23.18
N THR A 241 -5.29 10.06 24.06
CA THR A 241 -5.42 8.67 24.48
C THR A 241 -6.55 8.56 25.53
N GLU A 242 -7.48 7.68 25.30
CA GLU A 242 -8.58 7.39 26.20
C GLU A 242 -8.76 5.87 26.40
N THR A 243 -9.50 5.47 27.41
CA THR A 243 -9.88 4.07 27.64
C THR A 243 -11.39 3.95 27.65
N ARG A 244 -11.91 2.97 26.88
CA ARG A 244 -13.33 2.66 26.85
C ARG A 244 -13.52 1.15 27.01
N GLY A 245 -14.18 0.75 28.11
CA GLY A 245 -14.25 -0.67 28.51
C GLY A 245 -12.84 -1.27 28.62
N ASN A 246 -12.59 -2.35 27.94
CA ASN A 246 -11.30 -3.04 27.89
C ASN A 246 -10.38 -2.58 26.74
N SER A 247 -10.72 -1.45 26.12
CA SER A 247 -10.02 -0.97 24.93
C SER A 247 -9.28 0.33 25.21
N ARG A 248 -7.95 0.35 24.93
CA ARG A 248 -7.17 1.57 24.89
C ARG A 248 -7.26 2.18 23.50
N ILE A 249 -7.82 3.38 23.42
CA ILE A 249 -7.99 4.13 22.18
C ILE A 249 -6.90 5.20 22.13
N GLN A 250 -6.23 5.32 21.00
CA GLN A 250 -5.22 6.35 20.80
C GLN A 250 -5.32 6.94 19.38
N GLY A 251 -4.86 8.17 19.25
CA GLY A 251 -4.76 8.84 17.97
C GLY A 251 -3.67 8.26 17.07
N PHE A 252 -3.00 9.13 16.35
CA PHE A 252 -1.93 8.74 15.42
C PHE A 252 -0.77 8.07 16.19
N SER A 253 -0.50 6.81 15.88
CA SER A 253 0.64 6.12 16.47
C SER A 253 1.89 6.39 15.65
N VAL A 254 3.00 6.72 16.31
CA VAL A 254 4.33 6.70 15.68
C VAL A 254 4.70 5.27 15.29
N LYS A 255 5.61 5.11 14.34
CA LYS A 255 6.01 3.79 13.82
C LYS A 255 6.34 2.78 14.93
N ALA A 256 7.20 3.14 15.88
CA ALA A 256 7.62 2.24 16.96
C ALA A 256 6.45 1.75 17.82
N GLU A 257 5.47 2.61 18.13
CA GLU A 257 4.27 2.21 18.87
C GLU A 257 3.38 1.29 18.03
N ARG A 258 3.25 1.57 16.72
CA ARG A 258 2.48 0.71 15.81
C ARG A 258 3.11 -0.68 15.66
N GLU A 259 4.44 -0.76 15.52
CA GLU A 259 5.18 -2.03 15.54
C GLU A 259 4.91 -2.83 16.82
N ARG A 260 4.94 -2.13 17.95
CA ARG A 260 4.67 -2.73 19.26
C ARG A 260 3.25 -3.27 19.37
N LEU A 261 2.24 -2.50 18.94
CA LEU A 261 0.85 -2.93 18.95
C LEU A 261 0.62 -4.11 18.00
N LEU A 262 1.16 -4.06 16.78
CA LEU A 262 1.09 -5.15 15.82
C LEU A 262 1.76 -6.42 16.37
N SER A 263 2.95 -6.30 16.98
CA SER A 263 3.67 -7.45 17.53
C SER A 263 2.95 -8.10 18.70
N ARG A 264 2.29 -7.30 19.57
CA ARG A 264 1.51 -7.78 20.73
C ARG A 264 0.16 -8.40 20.35
N ALA A 265 -0.40 -8.03 19.20
CA ALA A 265 -1.74 -8.43 18.82
C ALA A 265 -1.83 -9.91 18.41
N LYS A 266 -2.83 -10.63 18.91
CA LYS A 266 -3.21 -11.97 18.41
C LYS A 266 -3.92 -11.87 17.07
N ILE A 267 -4.74 -10.81 16.88
CA ILE A 267 -5.43 -10.53 15.64
C ILE A 267 -5.52 -9.03 15.37
N VAL A 268 -5.43 -8.64 14.11
CA VAL A 268 -5.55 -7.26 13.66
C VAL A 268 -6.86 -7.05 12.92
N ILE A 269 -7.60 -6.01 13.27
CA ILE A 269 -8.80 -5.57 12.54
C ILE A 269 -8.45 -4.32 11.74
N ALA A 270 -8.62 -4.37 10.43
CA ALA A 270 -8.23 -3.27 9.55
C ALA A 270 -8.99 -3.28 8.21
N ARG A 271 -8.78 -2.25 7.39
CA ARG A 271 -9.18 -2.26 5.99
C ARG A 271 -8.36 -3.28 5.20
N SER A 272 -8.99 -3.90 4.18
CA SER A 272 -8.36 -4.89 3.28
C SER A 272 -7.52 -4.24 2.17
N GLY A 273 -6.80 -3.15 2.50
CA GLY A 273 -5.89 -2.51 1.55
C GLY A 273 -4.61 -3.34 1.33
N TYR A 274 -4.04 -3.28 0.13
CA TYR A 274 -2.90 -4.11 -0.23
C TYR A 274 -1.67 -3.95 0.69
N SER A 275 -1.34 -2.71 1.10
CA SER A 275 -0.26 -2.48 2.06
C SER A 275 -0.52 -3.13 3.43
N THR A 276 -1.79 -3.15 3.88
CA THR A 276 -2.16 -3.87 5.11
C THR A 276 -1.95 -5.37 4.95
N LEU A 277 -2.32 -5.95 3.80
CA LEU A 277 -2.08 -7.37 3.51
C LEU A 277 -0.60 -7.71 3.52
N MET A 278 0.25 -6.87 2.92
CA MET A 278 1.70 -7.04 2.97
C MET A 278 2.24 -6.98 4.41
N ASP A 279 1.80 -5.99 5.20
CA ASP A 279 2.21 -5.84 6.60
C ASP A 279 1.81 -7.07 7.42
N LEU A 280 0.56 -7.54 7.31
CA LEU A 280 0.09 -8.71 8.04
C LEU A 280 0.80 -10.01 7.60
N CYS A 281 1.05 -10.15 6.30
CA CYS A 281 1.82 -11.28 5.78
C CYS A 281 3.28 -11.24 6.28
N ALA A 282 3.95 -10.09 6.20
CA ALA A 282 5.33 -9.94 6.67
C ALA A 282 5.47 -10.21 8.18
N LEU A 283 4.49 -9.78 8.97
CA LEU A 283 4.46 -9.98 10.42
C LEU A 283 3.82 -11.31 10.85
N GLN A 284 3.31 -12.10 9.90
CA GLN A 284 2.58 -13.37 10.13
C GLN A 284 1.42 -13.19 11.14
N LYS A 285 0.68 -12.07 11.01
CA LYS A 285 -0.45 -11.74 11.88
C LYS A 285 -1.78 -12.14 11.27
N LYS A 286 -2.68 -12.65 12.08
CA LYS A 286 -4.07 -12.93 11.72
C LYS A 286 -4.82 -11.63 11.48
N GLY A 287 -5.84 -11.67 10.61
CA GLY A 287 -6.60 -10.48 10.25
C GLY A 287 -8.11 -10.73 10.15
N LEU A 288 -8.89 -9.80 10.71
CA LEU A 288 -10.29 -9.58 10.38
C LEU A 288 -10.35 -8.31 9.52
N LEU A 289 -10.62 -8.48 8.23
CA LEU A 289 -10.45 -7.40 7.26
C LEU A 289 -11.79 -6.92 6.71
N ILE A 290 -11.92 -5.60 6.61
CA ILE A 290 -13.16 -4.94 6.22
C ILE A 290 -12.88 -4.09 4.97
N PRO A 291 -13.35 -4.48 3.77
CA PRO A 291 -13.19 -3.67 2.59
C PRO A 291 -13.92 -2.34 2.71
N THR A 292 -13.32 -1.28 2.19
CA THR A 292 -14.00 0.01 2.04
C THR A 292 -15.09 -0.12 0.98
N PRO A 293 -16.36 0.19 1.30
CA PRO A 293 -17.45 0.05 0.35
C PRO A 293 -17.21 0.85 -0.94
N GLY A 294 -17.29 0.17 -2.09
CA GLY A 294 -17.08 0.75 -3.41
C GLY A 294 -15.63 0.87 -3.87
N GLN A 295 -14.65 0.49 -3.05
CA GLN A 295 -13.26 0.32 -3.49
C GLN A 295 -13.08 -1.08 -4.06
N THR A 296 -13.16 -1.20 -5.38
CA THR A 296 -13.15 -2.48 -6.10
C THR A 296 -11.91 -3.34 -5.83
N GLU A 297 -10.75 -2.71 -5.63
CA GLU A 297 -9.52 -3.39 -5.20
C GLU A 297 -9.71 -4.06 -3.85
N GLN A 298 -10.18 -3.32 -2.83
CA GLN A 298 -10.34 -3.86 -1.48
C GLN A 298 -11.44 -4.92 -1.40
N GLU A 299 -12.53 -4.73 -2.12
CA GLU A 299 -13.62 -5.72 -2.22
C GLU A 299 -13.13 -7.02 -2.88
N TYR A 300 -12.34 -6.90 -3.95
CA TYR A 300 -11.72 -8.04 -4.60
C TYR A 300 -10.73 -8.76 -3.67
N LEU A 301 -9.80 -8.03 -3.06
CA LEU A 301 -8.79 -8.59 -2.15
C LEU A 301 -9.45 -9.30 -0.96
N ALA A 302 -10.50 -8.70 -0.39
CA ALA A 302 -11.27 -9.33 0.69
C ALA A 302 -11.88 -10.68 0.26
N ALA A 303 -12.54 -10.73 -0.90
CA ALA A 303 -13.12 -11.96 -1.44
C ALA A 303 -12.03 -13.01 -1.77
N TYR A 304 -10.92 -12.58 -2.35
CA TYR A 304 -9.79 -13.44 -2.70
C TYR A 304 -9.17 -14.11 -1.47
N HIS A 305 -8.88 -13.33 -0.42
CA HIS A 305 -8.26 -13.86 0.79
C HIS A 305 -9.24 -14.67 1.65
N MET A 306 -10.52 -14.28 1.68
CA MET A 306 -11.57 -15.06 2.35
C MET A 306 -11.72 -16.46 1.73
N SER A 307 -11.75 -16.55 0.40
CA SER A 307 -11.89 -17.84 -0.31
C SER A 307 -10.69 -18.77 -0.15
N ARG A 308 -9.53 -18.24 0.25
CA ARG A 308 -8.29 -19.00 0.48
C ARG A 308 -8.01 -19.25 1.96
N GLU A 309 -8.94 -18.85 2.84
CA GLU A 309 -8.79 -18.95 4.30
C GLU A 309 -7.52 -18.25 4.84
N ASN A 310 -7.04 -17.24 4.11
CA ASN A 310 -5.87 -16.45 4.50
C ASN A 310 -6.22 -15.44 5.59
N TYR A 311 -7.31 -14.69 5.35
CA TYR A 311 -7.84 -13.67 6.27
C TYR A 311 -9.35 -13.75 6.29
N TYR A 312 -9.93 -13.61 7.46
CA TYR A 312 -11.38 -13.52 7.59
C TYR A 312 -11.85 -12.13 7.16
N CYS A 313 -12.75 -12.09 6.19
CA CYS A 313 -13.17 -10.83 5.59
C CYS A 313 -14.68 -10.68 5.62
N VAL A 314 -15.18 -9.49 6.02
CA VAL A 314 -16.60 -9.20 6.07
C VAL A 314 -16.90 -7.82 5.47
N PRO A 315 -18.03 -7.66 4.76
CA PRO A 315 -18.50 -6.35 4.35
C PRO A 315 -18.74 -5.44 5.55
N GLU A 316 -18.45 -4.15 5.43
CA GLU A 316 -18.60 -3.18 6.52
C GLU A 316 -20.00 -3.22 7.19
N ARG A 317 -21.06 -3.39 6.40
CA ARG A 317 -22.46 -3.46 6.89
C ARG A 317 -22.75 -4.70 7.74
N GLU A 318 -21.91 -5.73 7.65
CA GLU A 318 -22.08 -7.02 8.34
C GLU A 318 -21.09 -7.16 9.51
N LEU A 319 -20.31 -6.11 9.80
CA LEU A 319 -19.29 -6.17 10.85
C LEU A 319 -19.93 -6.25 12.24
N CYS A 320 -19.75 -7.40 12.88
CA CYS A 320 -19.98 -7.63 14.29
C CYS A 320 -18.71 -8.23 14.90
N ILE A 321 -17.86 -7.38 15.48
CA ILE A 321 -16.49 -7.78 15.88
C ILE A 321 -16.55 -8.95 16.84
N ARG A 322 -17.37 -8.86 17.90
CA ARG A 322 -17.49 -9.89 18.94
C ARG A 322 -17.82 -11.27 18.35
N ASP A 323 -18.80 -11.35 17.46
CA ASP A 323 -19.30 -12.61 16.93
C ASP A 323 -18.35 -13.23 15.90
N GLN A 324 -17.52 -12.40 15.25
CA GLN A 324 -16.64 -12.80 14.16
C GLN A 324 -15.20 -13.14 14.61
N LEU A 325 -14.78 -12.70 15.81
CA LEU A 325 -13.43 -12.91 16.30
C LEU A 325 -13.03 -14.40 16.36
N ALA A 326 -13.92 -15.24 16.89
CA ALA A 326 -13.64 -16.67 17.00
C ALA A 326 -13.38 -17.31 15.64
N SER A 327 -14.19 -17.00 14.63
CA SER A 327 -13.99 -17.48 13.26
C SER A 327 -12.74 -16.87 12.63
N ALA A 328 -12.47 -15.58 12.84
CA ALA A 328 -11.29 -14.93 12.30
C ALA A 328 -9.97 -15.51 12.85
N LEU A 329 -9.98 -15.97 14.09
CA LEU A 329 -8.81 -16.63 14.71
C LEU A 329 -8.49 -18.01 14.14
N THR A 330 -9.41 -18.66 13.40
CA THR A 330 -9.12 -19.94 12.73
C THR A 330 -8.36 -19.76 11.41
N PHE A 331 -8.41 -18.58 10.80
CA PHE A 331 -7.69 -18.24 9.57
C PHE A 331 -6.22 -18.01 9.85
N ASN A 332 -5.36 -18.29 8.87
CA ASN A 332 -3.92 -18.10 9.01
C ASN A 332 -3.38 -17.26 7.86
N PRO A 333 -2.50 -16.28 8.15
CA PRO A 333 -1.90 -15.47 7.09
C PRO A 333 -1.16 -16.34 6.07
N PRO A 334 -1.07 -15.90 4.80
CA PRO A 334 -0.25 -16.58 3.82
C PRO A 334 1.18 -16.72 4.32
N LYS A 335 1.81 -17.87 4.04
CA LYS A 335 3.21 -18.09 4.44
C LYS A 335 4.12 -17.11 3.74
N LEU A 336 5.01 -16.49 4.49
CA LEU A 336 6.07 -15.66 3.94
C LEU A 336 7.05 -16.55 3.16
N GLN A 337 7.19 -16.33 1.85
CA GLN A 337 8.05 -17.15 1.01
C GLN A 337 9.52 -16.76 1.13
N HIS A 338 9.79 -15.49 1.39
CA HIS A 338 11.11 -14.95 1.71
C HIS A 338 10.96 -13.66 2.51
N THR A 339 12.02 -13.28 3.20
CA THR A 339 11.98 -12.14 4.13
C THR A 339 11.80 -10.80 3.40
N VAL A 340 11.38 -9.77 4.14
CA VAL A 340 11.28 -8.40 3.62
C VAL A 340 12.66 -7.89 3.16
N GLU A 341 13.72 -8.24 3.87
CA GLU A 341 15.10 -7.89 3.47
C GLU A 341 15.42 -8.45 2.08
N ARG A 342 15.03 -9.70 1.81
CA ARG A 342 15.22 -10.31 0.50
C ARG A 342 14.40 -9.61 -0.58
N ALA A 343 13.18 -9.19 -0.26
CA ALA A 343 12.34 -8.41 -1.18
C ALA A 343 13.00 -7.05 -1.53
N VAL A 344 13.60 -6.40 -0.55
CA VAL A 344 14.37 -5.16 -0.74
C VAL A 344 15.61 -5.41 -1.60
N GLU A 345 16.36 -6.48 -1.34
CA GLU A 345 17.52 -6.87 -2.16
C GLU A 345 17.11 -7.13 -3.61
N ASN A 346 16.00 -7.84 -3.84
CA ASN A 346 15.47 -8.07 -5.18
C ASN A 346 15.12 -6.74 -5.87
N ALA A 347 14.46 -5.80 -5.18
CA ALA A 347 14.12 -4.51 -5.73
C ALA A 347 15.37 -3.69 -6.13
N VAL A 348 16.36 -3.65 -5.24
CA VAL A 348 17.64 -2.96 -5.51
C VAL A 348 18.40 -3.64 -6.64
N GLY A 349 18.44 -4.97 -6.69
CA GLY A 349 19.06 -5.75 -7.75
C GLY A 349 18.50 -5.40 -9.13
N VAL A 350 17.17 -5.38 -9.30
CA VAL A 350 16.51 -4.98 -10.56
C VAL A 350 16.95 -3.58 -11.01
N VAL A 351 17.06 -2.63 -10.09
CA VAL A 351 17.45 -1.25 -10.40
C VAL A 351 18.94 -1.14 -10.75
N THR A 352 19.80 -1.86 -10.03
CA THR A 352 21.27 -1.73 -10.19
C THR A 352 21.83 -2.55 -11.34
N GLU A 353 21.30 -3.72 -11.64
CA GLU A 353 21.77 -4.58 -12.74
C GLU A 353 21.59 -3.91 -14.10
N THR A 354 20.43 -3.30 -14.33
CA THR A 354 20.14 -2.62 -15.61
C THR A 354 20.92 -1.29 -15.74
N THR A 355 21.10 -0.55 -14.63
CA THR A 355 21.80 0.75 -14.65
C THR A 355 23.31 0.61 -14.84
N ARG A 356 23.92 -0.57 -14.57
CA ARG A 356 25.35 -0.83 -14.75
C ARG A 356 25.71 -1.35 -16.14
N LEU A 357 24.72 -1.69 -16.96
CA LEU A 357 24.92 -2.21 -18.32
C LEU A 357 24.89 -1.10 -19.39
N ASP A 358 24.50 0.12 -19.03
CA ASP A 358 24.53 1.34 -19.86
C ASP A 358 25.68 2.27 -19.43
#